data_2418351aa52bf1254a6322bf1abb4fde
#
_entry.id   2418351aa52bf1254a6322bf1abb4fde
#
_cell.length_a   1.000
_cell.length_b   1.000
_cell.length_c   1.000
_cell.angle_alpha   90.00
_cell.angle_beta   90.00
_cell.angle_gamma   90.00
#
_symmetry.space_group_name_H-M   'P 1'
#
loop_
_entity.id
_entity.type
_entity.pdbx_description
1 polymer ?
#
loop_
_entity_poly.entity_id
_entity_poly.type
_entity_poly.pdbx_seq_one_letter_code
_entity_poly.pdbx_strand_id
1 'polypeptide(L)'
;MPTLHEVMEEVSKRRNAAQDDIRRGYLRSLSELTGRDTILYASAFSSNKGPEIPGIAMSVVLADVQGFMSALHGLNGKSLDLILHSPGGSMEAAEQIVQYLRAKYDHIRAIVPQNAMSAATMIACACDVIVMGKHSAIGPIDPQVTFPTPAGAFTAPAQSILDEFEQAKNEIKQDPQSAPLWLTKLQAYPPGFLPMC
;
A
#
# COMPACT_ATOMS: atom_id res chain seq x y z
N MET A 1 0.19 26.43 6.88
CA MET A 1 -0.46 25.12 7.02
C MET A 1 -1.06 25.04 8.40
N PRO A 2 -2.33 24.63 8.53
CA PRO A 2 -2.94 24.45 9.85
C PRO A 2 -2.21 23.34 10.62
N THR A 3 -2.12 23.51 11.92
CA THR A 3 -1.59 22.52 12.83
C THR A 3 -2.61 21.40 13.07
N LEU A 4 -2.17 20.23 13.54
CA LEU A 4 -3.08 19.14 13.92
C LEU A 4 -4.12 19.61 14.96
N HIS A 5 -3.70 20.49 15.89
CA HIS A 5 -4.59 21.04 16.90
C HIS A 5 -5.72 21.89 16.30
N GLU A 6 -5.40 22.79 15.37
CA GLU A 6 -6.39 23.62 14.67
C GLU A 6 -7.40 22.77 13.87
N VAL A 7 -6.92 21.70 13.19
CA VAL A 7 -7.79 20.76 12.48
C VAL A 7 -8.70 20.01 13.45
N MET A 8 -8.18 19.55 14.59
CA MET A 8 -8.98 18.84 15.60
C MET A 8 -10.02 19.74 16.26
N GLU A 9 -9.70 21.02 16.49
CA GLU A 9 -10.71 21.99 16.96
C GLU A 9 -11.81 22.23 15.93
N GLU A 10 -11.46 22.34 14.64
CA GLU A 10 -12.44 22.51 13.57
C GLU A 10 -13.37 21.29 13.47
N VAL A 11 -12.81 20.07 13.54
CA VAL A 11 -13.59 18.82 13.58
C VAL A 11 -14.52 18.79 14.79
N SER A 12 -14.05 19.22 15.95
CA SER A 12 -14.85 19.26 17.19
C SER A 12 -16.00 20.27 17.14
N LYS A 13 -15.79 21.40 16.49
CA LYS A 13 -16.80 22.48 16.35
C LYS A 13 -17.93 22.13 15.38
N ARG A 14 -17.67 21.29 14.38
CA ARG A 14 -18.62 20.93 13.33
C ARG A 14 -19.20 19.53 13.56
N ARG A 15 -20.17 19.36 14.44
CA ARG A 15 -20.80 18.05 14.74
C ARG A 15 -21.49 17.44 13.51
N ASN A 16 -21.16 16.19 13.18
CA ASN A 16 -21.84 15.19 12.33
C ASN A 16 -21.71 15.19 10.79
N ALA A 17 -21.32 16.26 10.09
CA ALA A 17 -20.99 16.16 8.65
C ALA A 17 -19.53 16.57 8.41
N ALA A 18 -18.86 16.88 9.47
CA ALA A 18 -17.71 17.74 9.49
C ALA A 18 -16.43 17.16 8.88
N GLN A 19 -16.19 15.86 9.02
CA GLN A 19 -14.89 15.32 8.59
C GLN A 19 -14.71 15.34 7.08
N ASP A 20 -15.77 15.01 6.33
CA ASP A 20 -15.71 15.01 4.87
C ASP A 20 -15.70 16.41 4.29
N ASP A 21 -16.47 17.35 4.85
CA ASP A 21 -16.48 18.73 4.40
C ASP A 21 -15.14 19.42 4.67
N ILE A 22 -14.56 19.18 5.84
CA ILE A 22 -13.23 19.70 6.20
C ILE A 22 -12.17 19.12 5.28
N ARG A 23 -12.18 17.80 5.08
CA ARG A 23 -11.25 17.11 4.17
C ARG A 23 -11.36 17.66 2.75
N ARG A 24 -12.57 17.78 2.21
CA ARG A 24 -12.82 18.35 0.89
C ARG A 24 -12.38 19.81 0.80
N GLY A 25 -12.55 20.58 1.87
CA GLY A 25 -12.05 21.96 1.96
C GLY A 25 -10.53 22.03 1.77
N TYR A 26 -9.78 21.22 2.51
CA TYR A 26 -8.31 21.17 2.37
C TYR A 26 -7.84 20.63 1.02
N LEU A 27 -8.51 19.61 0.46
CA LEU A 27 -8.20 19.12 -0.89
C LEU A 27 -8.40 20.21 -1.95
N ARG A 28 -9.49 20.98 -1.83
CA ARG A 28 -9.75 22.13 -2.72
C ARG A 28 -8.68 23.20 -2.58
N SER A 29 -8.33 23.58 -1.36
CA SER A 29 -7.28 24.56 -1.10
C SER A 29 -5.91 24.12 -1.66
N LEU A 30 -5.59 22.81 -1.58
CA LEU A 30 -4.37 22.27 -2.20
C LEU A 30 -4.45 22.36 -3.72
N SER A 31 -5.58 21.97 -4.31
CA SER A 31 -5.81 22.05 -5.75
C SER A 31 -5.69 23.49 -6.28
N GLU A 32 -6.29 24.46 -5.57
CA GLU A 32 -6.18 25.90 -5.90
C GLU A 32 -4.74 26.41 -5.80
N LEU A 33 -4.01 25.99 -4.76
CA LEU A 33 -2.60 26.36 -4.56
C LEU A 33 -1.67 25.81 -5.64
N THR A 34 -1.92 24.60 -6.10
CA THR A 34 -1.02 23.89 -7.01
C THR A 34 -1.45 23.97 -8.48
N GLY A 35 -2.70 24.34 -8.73
CA GLY A 35 -3.32 24.31 -10.05
C GLY A 35 -3.47 22.88 -10.62
N ARG A 36 -3.52 21.87 -9.76
CA ARG A 36 -3.56 20.44 -10.10
C ARG A 36 -4.85 19.80 -9.59
N ASP A 37 -5.37 18.82 -10.30
CA ASP A 37 -6.41 17.97 -9.74
C ASP A 37 -5.86 17.30 -8.47
N THR A 38 -6.68 17.17 -7.44
CA THR A 38 -6.22 16.63 -6.16
C THR A 38 -7.19 15.59 -5.64
N ILE A 39 -6.69 14.40 -5.35
CA ILE A 39 -7.46 13.32 -4.72
C ILE A 39 -6.72 12.75 -3.51
N LEU A 40 -7.47 12.15 -2.59
CA LEU A 40 -6.96 11.45 -1.42
C LEU A 40 -7.35 9.98 -1.49
N TYR A 41 -6.37 9.10 -1.41
CA TYR A 41 -6.54 7.68 -1.14
C TYR A 41 -5.89 7.35 0.19
N ALA A 42 -6.70 7.09 1.21
CA ALA A 42 -6.21 6.81 2.55
C ALA A 42 -7.05 5.76 3.25
N SER A 43 -6.38 4.85 3.94
CA SER A 43 -7.00 3.87 4.85
C SER A 43 -6.60 4.15 6.30
N ALA A 44 -7.45 3.71 7.24
CA ALA A 44 -7.27 3.97 8.67
C ALA A 44 -6.36 2.93 9.38
N PHE A 45 -5.50 2.23 8.64
CA PHE A 45 -4.70 1.11 9.14
C PHE A 45 -3.73 1.46 10.29
N SER A 46 -3.34 2.72 10.41
CA SER A 46 -2.48 3.22 11.49
C SER A 46 -3.27 3.81 12.68
N SER A 47 -4.61 3.73 12.64
CA SER A 47 -5.46 4.29 13.70
C SER A 47 -5.70 3.26 14.80
N ASN A 48 -5.35 3.61 16.04
CA ASN A 48 -5.64 2.80 17.23
C ASN A 48 -7.05 3.02 17.80
N LYS A 49 -7.89 3.80 17.12
CA LYS A 49 -9.23 4.18 17.59
C LYS A 49 -10.28 3.76 16.57
N GLY A 50 -10.95 2.65 16.83
CA GLY A 50 -12.05 2.19 16.02
C GLY A 50 -12.40 0.72 16.28
N PRO A 51 -13.53 0.23 15.79
CA PRO A 51 -13.81 -1.20 15.79
C PRO A 51 -12.72 -1.93 15.00
N GLU A 52 -12.44 -3.17 15.36
CA GLU A 52 -11.50 -4.02 14.62
C GLU A 52 -11.99 -4.19 13.18
N ILE A 53 -11.43 -3.40 12.28
CA ILE A 53 -11.70 -3.53 10.85
C ILE A 53 -10.76 -4.60 10.30
N PRO A 54 -11.27 -5.64 9.63
CA PRO A 54 -10.41 -6.65 9.03
C PRO A 54 -9.33 -6.01 8.14
N GLY A 55 -8.08 -6.47 8.25
CA GLY A 55 -6.95 -5.89 7.53
C GLY A 55 -7.16 -5.83 6.01
N ILE A 56 -7.90 -6.80 5.44
CA ILE A 56 -8.27 -6.81 4.02
C ILE A 56 -9.15 -5.60 3.63
N ALA A 57 -10.01 -5.13 4.54
CA ALA A 57 -10.88 -3.98 4.28
C ALA A 57 -10.11 -2.64 4.29
N MET A 58 -8.85 -2.66 4.73
CA MET A 58 -7.96 -1.50 4.73
C MET A 58 -6.89 -1.57 3.64
N SER A 59 -6.83 -2.68 2.92
CA SER A 59 -5.84 -2.95 1.87
C SER A 59 -6.31 -2.46 0.50
N VAL A 60 -5.34 -2.23 -0.40
CA VAL A 60 -5.61 -1.95 -1.81
C VAL A 60 -6.25 -3.18 -2.45
N VAL A 61 -7.46 -3.03 -3.00
CA VAL A 61 -8.22 -4.11 -3.63
C VAL A 61 -8.78 -3.67 -4.99
N LEU A 62 -9.18 -4.63 -5.83
CA LEU A 62 -9.72 -4.32 -7.17
C LEU A 62 -10.94 -3.39 -7.14
N ALA A 63 -11.75 -3.44 -6.08
CA ALA A 63 -12.88 -2.54 -5.91
C ALA A 63 -12.45 -1.06 -5.81
N ASP A 64 -11.23 -0.77 -5.38
CA ASP A 64 -10.72 0.61 -5.27
C ASP A 64 -10.54 1.26 -6.64
N VAL A 65 -10.36 0.48 -7.72
CA VAL A 65 -10.32 0.99 -9.09
C VAL A 65 -11.59 1.79 -9.39
N GLN A 66 -12.76 1.27 -9.00
CA GLN A 66 -14.04 1.97 -9.15
C GLN A 66 -14.09 3.25 -8.30
N GLY A 67 -13.50 3.21 -7.10
CA GLY A 67 -13.35 4.37 -6.23
C GLY A 67 -12.52 5.48 -6.90
N PHE A 68 -11.40 5.12 -7.51
CA PHE A 68 -10.57 6.06 -8.28
C PHE A 68 -11.34 6.62 -9.49
N MET A 69 -12.01 5.78 -10.27
CA MET A 69 -12.84 6.23 -11.40
C MET A 69 -13.89 7.24 -10.96
N SER A 70 -14.56 6.98 -9.84
CA SER A 70 -15.59 7.87 -9.28
C SER A 70 -14.99 9.18 -8.77
N ALA A 71 -13.87 9.12 -8.06
CA ALA A 71 -13.20 10.30 -7.50
C ALA A 71 -12.64 11.22 -8.59
N LEU A 72 -12.24 10.66 -9.72
CA LEU A 72 -11.67 11.39 -10.85
C LEU A 72 -12.72 11.81 -11.89
N HIS A 73 -13.98 11.42 -11.69
CA HIS A 73 -15.06 11.82 -12.59
C HIS A 73 -15.26 13.33 -12.55
N GLY A 74 -15.28 13.96 -13.72
CA GLY A 74 -15.45 15.42 -13.85
C GLY A 74 -14.19 16.26 -13.62
N LEU A 75 -13.08 15.67 -13.18
CA LEU A 75 -11.78 16.33 -13.16
C LEU A 75 -11.19 16.32 -14.57
N ASN A 76 -10.74 17.49 -15.06
CA ASN A 76 -10.28 17.68 -16.44
C ASN A 76 -8.84 18.22 -16.53
N GLY A 77 -8.12 18.28 -15.42
CA GLY A 77 -6.72 18.67 -15.38
C GLY A 77 -5.81 17.67 -16.11
N LYS A 78 -4.60 18.11 -16.43
CA LYS A 78 -3.54 17.29 -17.01
C LYS A 78 -2.53 16.81 -15.98
N SER A 79 -2.62 17.35 -14.79
CA SER A 79 -1.71 17.05 -13.68
C SER A 79 -2.49 16.69 -12.42
N LEU A 80 -2.01 15.67 -11.71
CA LEU A 80 -2.65 15.13 -10.51
C LEU A 80 -1.73 15.22 -9.29
N ASP A 81 -2.29 15.61 -8.16
CA ASP A 81 -1.76 15.40 -6.82
C ASP A 81 -2.53 14.25 -6.16
N LEU A 82 -1.87 13.12 -6.01
CA LEU A 82 -2.38 11.95 -5.32
C LEU A 82 -1.84 11.91 -3.89
N ILE A 83 -2.69 12.24 -2.91
CA ILE A 83 -2.33 12.05 -1.50
C ILE A 83 -2.57 10.58 -1.16
N LEU A 84 -1.51 9.90 -0.70
CA LEU A 84 -1.48 8.44 -0.56
C LEU A 84 -1.09 8.02 0.86
N HIS A 85 -1.99 7.29 1.55
CA HIS A 85 -1.72 6.68 2.84
C HIS A 85 -2.38 5.30 2.93
N SER A 86 -1.60 4.22 2.80
CA SER A 86 -2.13 2.87 2.69
C SER A 86 -1.11 1.81 3.13
N PRO A 87 -1.56 0.68 3.72
CA PRO A 87 -0.70 -0.46 4.03
C PRO A 87 -0.30 -1.25 2.77
N GLY A 88 -0.86 -0.94 1.60
CA GLY A 88 -0.73 -1.73 0.39
C GLY A 88 -1.82 -2.77 0.24
N GLY A 89 -1.58 -3.82 -0.54
CA GLY A 89 -2.53 -4.88 -0.84
C GLY A 89 -2.25 -5.57 -2.16
N SER A 90 -3.27 -5.76 -3.02
CA SER A 90 -3.13 -6.43 -4.31
C SER A 90 -2.28 -5.64 -5.29
N MET A 91 -1.27 -6.30 -5.87
CA MET A 91 -0.44 -5.75 -6.95
C MET A 91 -1.26 -5.51 -8.22
N GLU A 92 -2.19 -6.42 -8.54
CA GLU A 92 -3.06 -6.30 -9.71
C GLU A 92 -3.96 -5.06 -9.60
N ALA A 93 -4.49 -4.79 -8.41
CA ALA A 93 -5.27 -3.58 -8.17
C ALA A 93 -4.41 -2.32 -8.32
N ALA A 94 -3.19 -2.33 -7.78
CA ALA A 94 -2.25 -1.22 -7.91
C ALA A 94 -1.89 -0.96 -9.38
N GLU A 95 -1.63 -2.01 -10.16
CA GLU A 95 -1.35 -1.91 -11.59
C GLU A 95 -2.51 -1.28 -12.35
N GLN A 96 -3.74 -1.73 -12.13
CA GLN A 96 -4.93 -1.17 -12.77
C GLN A 96 -5.16 0.30 -12.40
N ILE A 97 -4.96 0.66 -11.12
CA ILE A 97 -5.03 2.04 -10.66
C ILE A 97 -3.99 2.89 -11.42
N VAL A 98 -2.74 2.43 -11.48
CA VAL A 98 -1.66 3.14 -12.16
C VAL A 98 -1.97 3.31 -13.65
N GLN A 99 -2.41 2.25 -14.33
CA GLN A 99 -2.78 2.32 -15.74
C GLN A 99 -3.90 3.35 -15.98
N TYR A 100 -4.92 3.36 -15.13
CA TYR A 100 -6.01 4.33 -15.22
C TYR A 100 -5.53 5.77 -14.98
N LEU A 101 -4.69 6.01 -13.98
CA LEU A 101 -4.15 7.32 -13.68
C LEU A 101 -3.26 7.83 -14.82
N ARG A 102 -2.39 6.97 -15.37
CA ARG A 102 -1.49 7.30 -16.49
C ARG A 102 -2.23 7.53 -17.81
N ALA A 103 -3.37 6.87 -18.01
CA ALA A 103 -4.20 7.13 -19.19
C ALA A 103 -4.88 8.51 -19.13
N LYS A 104 -5.09 9.05 -17.92
CA LYS A 104 -5.81 10.32 -17.70
C LYS A 104 -4.88 11.52 -17.54
N TYR A 105 -3.72 11.35 -16.89
CA TYR A 105 -2.83 12.44 -16.49
C TYR A 105 -1.44 12.33 -17.13
N ASP A 106 -0.96 13.48 -17.61
CA ASP A 106 0.38 13.59 -18.21
C ASP A 106 1.47 13.66 -17.12
N HIS A 107 1.13 14.19 -15.93
CA HIS A 107 2.05 14.33 -14.81
C HIS A 107 1.36 14.07 -13.47
N ILE A 108 1.86 13.11 -12.70
CA ILE A 108 1.31 12.68 -11.43
C ILE A 108 2.35 12.88 -10.32
N ARG A 109 1.93 13.52 -9.24
CA ARG A 109 2.74 13.67 -8.03
C ARG A 109 2.08 12.91 -6.87
N ALA A 110 2.78 11.92 -6.32
CA ALA A 110 2.38 11.26 -5.09
C ALA A 110 2.81 12.10 -3.89
N ILE A 111 1.90 12.36 -2.98
CA ILE A 111 2.17 13.01 -1.70
C ILE A 111 1.93 11.97 -0.62
N VAL A 112 3.00 11.54 0.05
CA VAL A 112 2.95 10.52 1.10
C VAL A 112 3.11 11.22 2.46
N PRO A 113 2.00 11.51 3.18
CA PRO A 113 2.08 12.23 4.46
C PRO A 113 2.64 11.37 5.59
N GLN A 114 2.40 10.05 5.57
CA GLN A 114 2.91 9.10 6.56
C GLN A 114 3.47 7.86 5.90
N ASN A 115 2.61 6.93 5.49
CA ASN A 115 3.04 5.62 5.01
C ASN A 115 2.34 5.25 3.69
N ALA A 116 3.11 4.77 2.73
CA ALA A 116 2.61 4.07 1.56
C ALA A 116 3.42 2.78 1.40
N MET A 117 2.83 1.64 1.80
CA MET A 117 3.53 0.37 1.93
C MET A 117 3.17 -0.60 0.80
N SER A 118 4.07 -1.51 0.44
CA SER A 118 3.82 -2.59 -0.52
C SER A 118 3.21 -2.07 -1.84
N ALA A 119 2.01 -2.53 -2.23
CA ALA A 119 1.30 -2.10 -3.44
C ALA A 119 1.10 -0.57 -3.50
N ALA A 120 0.91 0.11 -2.37
CA ALA A 120 0.85 1.57 -2.34
C ALA A 120 2.22 2.23 -2.65
N THR A 121 3.33 1.60 -2.25
CA THR A 121 4.67 2.01 -2.71
C THR A 121 4.79 1.91 -4.22
N MET A 122 4.27 0.83 -4.83
CA MET A 122 4.28 0.65 -6.29
C MET A 122 3.51 1.77 -6.99
N ILE A 123 2.33 2.14 -6.46
CA ILE A 123 1.56 3.29 -6.98
C ILE A 123 2.39 4.58 -6.87
N ALA A 124 3.03 4.83 -5.73
CA ALA A 124 3.86 6.02 -5.54
C ALA A 124 5.06 6.05 -6.49
N CYS A 125 5.76 4.93 -6.67
CA CYS A 125 6.90 4.81 -7.57
C CYS A 125 6.52 4.94 -9.06
N ALA A 126 5.26 4.66 -9.40
CA ALA A 126 4.75 4.87 -10.75
C ALA A 126 4.41 6.34 -11.03
N CYS A 127 4.49 7.25 -10.06
CA CYS A 127 4.29 8.69 -10.25
C CYS A 127 5.57 9.38 -10.70
N ASP A 128 5.45 10.59 -11.28
CA ASP A 128 6.61 11.35 -11.76
C ASP A 128 7.42 11.98 -10.62
N VAL A 129 6.73 12.29 -9.52
CA VAL A 129 7.34 12.91 -8.32
C VAL A 129 6.74 12.28 -7.08
N ILE A 130 7.57 11.98 -6.09
CA ILE A 130 7.14 11.58 -4.74
C ILE A 130 7.53 12.68 -3.76
N VAL A 131 6.53 13.23 -3.06
CA VAL A 131 6.73 14.21 -1.98
C VAL A 131 6.52 13.52 -0.65
N MET A 132 7.53 13.56 0.20
CA MET A 132 7.51 12.91 1.51
C MET A 132 7.84 13.92 2.61
N GLY A 133 7.20 13.79 3.75
CA GLY A 133 7.63 14.45 4.98
C GLY A 133 8.85 13.74 5.59
N LYS A 134 9.53 14.40 6.54
CA LYS A 134 10.71 13.82 7.22
C LYS A 134 10.41 12.52 7.99
N HIS A 135 9.16 12.29 8.33
CA HIS A 135 8.67 11.11 9.06
C HIS A 135 7.90 10.13 8.17
N SER A 136 7.79 10.45 6.88
CA SER A 136 7.09 9.58 5.94
C SER A 136 7.95 8.38 5.55
N ALA A 137 7.29 7.26 5.29
CA ALA A 137 7.92 6.04 4.82
C ALA A 137 7.18 5.48 3.61
N ILE A 138 7.95 4.98 2.66
CA ILE A 138 7.49 4.04 1.65
C ILE A 138 8.10 2.68 2.01
N GLY A 139 7.30 1.62 1.89
CA GLY A 139 7.70 0.29 2.37
C GLY A 139 8.30 -0.58 1.27
N PRO A 140 8.76 -1.78 1.66
CA PRO A 140 9.25 -2.76 0.71
C PRO A 140 8.14 -3.17 -0.24
N ILE A 141 8.52 -3.50 -1.46
CA ILE A 141 7.64 -4.04 -2.52
C ILE A 141 7.84 -5.54 -2.70
N ASP A 142 8.53 -6.20 -1.76
CA ASP A 142 8.83 -7.62 -1.84
C ASP A 142 7.53 -8.43 -1.88
N PRO A 143 7.36 -9.34 -2.83
CA PRO A 143 6.23 -10.24 -2.87
C PRO A 143 6.15 -11.03 -1.55
N GLN A 144 5.00 -10.98 -0.90
CA GLN A 144 4.73 -11.77 0.30
C GLN A 144 3.93 -13.01 -0.09
N VAL A 145 4.40 -14.18 0.32
CA VAL A 145 3.68 -15.43 0.11
C VAL A 145 3.09 -15.90 1.43
N THR A 146 1.80 -16.17 1.42
CA THR A 146 1.09 -16.71 2.58
C THR A 146 0.66 -18.13 2.30
N PHE A 147 0.96 -19.04 3.21
CA PHE A 147 0.53 -20.43 3.13
C PHE A 147 0.03 -20.96 4.48
N PRO A 148 -0.96 -21.86 4.47
CA PRO A 148 -1.48 -22.46 5.67
C PRO A 148 -0.46 -23.42 6.29
N THR A 149 -0.32 -23.38 7.61
CA THR A 149 0.42 -24.36 8.40
C THR A 149 -0.49 -24.93 9.49
N PRO A 150 -0.11 -26.06 10.11
CA PRO A 150 -0.86 -26.58 11.25
C PRO A 150 -1.00 -25.59 12.43
N ALA A 151 -0.08 -24.64 12.55
CA ALA A 151 -0.08 -23.59 13.56
C ALA A 151 -0.82 -22.31 13.15
N GLY A 152 -1.38 -22.24 11.92
CA GLY A 152 -2.04 -21.08 11.35
C GLY A 152 -1.44 -20.66 10.02
N ALA A 153 -1.82 -19.48 9.52
CA ALA A 153 -1.23 -18.93 8.28
C ALA A 153 0.17 -18.37 8.58
N PHE A 154 1.12 -18.73 7.73
CA PHE A 154 2.48 -18.19 7.76
C PHE A 154 2.72 -17.32 6.52
N THR A 155 3.27 -16.13 6.73
CA THR A 155 3.61 -15.19 5.65
C THR A 155 5.09 -14.87 5.70
N ALA A 156 5.76 -14.97 4.56
CA ALA A 156 7.17 -14.61 4.42
C ALA A 156 7.44 -13.95 3.07
N PRO A 157 8.50 -13.12 2.96
CA PRO A 157 8.98 -12.63 1.68
C PRO A 157 9.37 -13.80 0.77
N ALA A 158 8.92 -13.77 -0.49
CA ALA A 158 9.25 -14.82 -1.48
C ALA A 158 10.76 -15.01 -1.61
N GLN A 159 11.53 -13.92 -1.61
CA GLN A 159 13.00 -14.01 -1.70
C GLN A 159 13.62 -14.75 -0.53
N SER A 160 13.13 -14.52 0.71
CA SER A 160 13.66 -15.23 1.89
C SER A 160 13.44 -16.74 1.80
N ILE A 161 12.35 -17.16 1.18
CA ILE A 161 12.06 -18.58 0.95
C ILE A 161 13.02 -19.17 -0.11
N LEU A 162 13.24 -18.45 -1.20
CA LEU A 162 14.20 -18.86 -2.23
C LEU A 162 15.62 -18.95 -1.67
N ASP A 163 16.04 -17.96 -0.87
CA ASP A 163 17.35 -17.95 -0.23
C ASP A 163 17.52 -19.16 0.73
N GLU A 164 16.47 -19.54 1.45
CA GLU A 164 16.48 -20.71 2.33
C GLU A 164 16.66 -22.02 1.55
N PHE A 165 16.02 -22.16 0.39
CA PHE A 165 16.23 -23.32 -0.49
C PHE A 165 17.65 -23.37 -1.05
N GLU A 166 18.22 -22.24 -1.47
CA GLU A 166 19.61 -22.19 -1.93
C GLU A 166 20.60 -22.46 -0.79
N GLN A 167 20.32 -21.98 0.43
CA GLN A 167 21.11 -22.33 1.60
C GLN A 167 21.08 -23.84 1.87
N ALA A 168 19.89 -24.45 1.90
CA ALA A 168 19.74 -25.88 2.09
C ALA A 168 20.53 -26.68 1.08
N LYS A 169 20.44 -26.32 -0.19
CA LYS A 169 21.16 -26.96 -1.30
C LYS A 169 22.68 -26.86 -1.15
N ASN A 170 23.18 -25.72 -0.68
CA ASN A 170 24.61 -25.51 -0.47
C ASN A 170 25.13 -26.27 0.76
N GLU A 171 24.39 -26.25 1.87
CA GLU A 171 24.77 -26.99 3.07
C GLU A 171 24.76 -28.50 2.87
N ILE A 172 23.74 -29.05 2.18
CA ILE A 172 23.68 -30.51 1.85
C ILE A 172 24.83 -30.93 0.93
N LYS A 173 25.26 -30.04 0.01
CA LYS A 173 26.42 -30.32 -0.83
C LYS A 173 27.72 -30.36 -0.05
N GLN A 174 27.86 -29.52 0.98
CA GLN A 174 29.09 -29.48 1.81
C GLN A 174 29.08 -30.56 2.89
N ASP A 175 27.92 -30.81 3.49
CA ASP A 175 27.71 -31.86 4.50
C ASP A 175 26.43 -32.65 4.20
N PRO A 176 26.49 -33.78 3.53
CA PRO A 176 25.34 -34.65 3.26
C PRO A 176 24.57 -35.10 4.51
N GLN A 177 25.19 -35.08 5.70
CA GLN A 177 24.54 -35.47 6.93
C GLN A 177 23.50 -34.44 7.39
N SER A 178 23.57 -33.22 6.88
CA SER A 178 22.56 -32.15 7.14
C SER A 178 21.24 -32.40 6.39
N ALA A 179 21.20 -33.26 5.38
CA ALA A 179 20.01 -33.49 4.56
C ALA A 179 18.73 -33.84 5.32
N PRO A 180 18.73 -34.72 6.35
CA PRO A 180 17.49 -35.02 7.08
C PRO A 180 16.87 -33.79 7.79
N LEU A 181 17.72 -32.91 8.32
CA LEU A 181 17.27 -31.66 8.97
C LEU A 181 16.57 -30.74 7.99
N TRP A 182 17.21 -30.52 6.83
CA TRP A 182 16.65 -29.67 5.77
C TRP A 182 15.41 -30.27 5.14
N LEU A 183 15.36 -31.59 4.91
CA LEU A 183 14.18 -32.26 4.37
C LEU A 183 12.96 -32.09 5.28
N THR A 184 13.15 -32.22 6.60
CA THR A 184 12.07 -31.99 7.59
C THR A 184 11.53 -30.56 7.51
N LYS A 185 12.42 -29.57 7.38
CA LYS A 185 12.05 -28.16 7.27
C LYS A 185 11.34 -27.85 5.95
N LEU A 186 11.87 -28.37 4.84
CA LEU A 186 11.34 -28.12 3.49
C LEU A 186 10.01 -28.83 3.23
N GLN A 187 9.70 -29.91 3.95
CA GLN A 187 8.39 -30.57 3.88
C GLN A 187 7.21 -29.69 4.35
N ALA A 188 7.50 -28.61 5.06
CA ALA A 188 6.47 -27.63 5.43
C ALA A 188 5.91 -26.85 4.23
N TYR A 189 6.64 -26.81 3.12
CA TYR A 189 6.21 -26.11 1.92
C TYR A 189 5.37 -27.04 1.01
N PRO A 190 4.23 -26.56 0.49
CA PRO A 190 3.41 -27.37 -0.40
C PRO A 190 4.11 -27.64 -1.74
N PRO A 191 3.80 -28.77 -2.42
CA PRO A 191 4.31 -29.06 -3.75
C PRO A 191 3.97 -27.93 -4.74
N GLY A 192 4.91 -27.56 -5.58
CA GLY A 192 4.74 -26.50 -6.58
C GLY A 192 4.87 -25.08 -6.03
N PHE A 193 5.24 -24.93 -4.75
CA PHE A 193 5.35 -23.64 -4.11
C PHE A 193 6.49 -22.77 -4.68
N LEU A 194 7.65 -23.37 -4.95
CA LEU A 194 8.83 -22.63 -5.44
C LEU A 194 8.61 -21.87 -6.77
N PRO A 195 7.88 -22.41 -7.76
CA PRO A 195 7.59 -21.64 -8.97
C PRO A 195 6.65 -20.45 -8.75
N MET A 196 6.04 -20.33 -7.56
CA MET A 196 5.16 -19.22 -7.19
C MET A 196 5.91 -18.09 -6.46
N CYS A 197 7.11 -18.37 -5.97
CA CYS A 197 8.01 -17.39 -5.37
C CYS A 197 8.86 -16.71 -6.44
#